data_79b0a85ac570630c672316be9a64aaf0
#
_entry.id   79b0a85ac570630c672316be9a64aaf0
#
_cell.length_a   1.000
_cell.length_b   1.000
_cell.length_c   1.000
_cell.angle_alpha   90.00
_cell.angle_beta   90.00
_cell.angle_gamma   90.00
#
_symmetry.space_group_name_H-M   'P 1'
#
loop_
_entity.id
_entity.type
_entity.pdbx_description
1 polymer ?
#
loop_
_entity_poly.entity_id
_entity_poly.type
_entity_poly.pdbx_seq_one_letter_code
_entity_poly.pdbx_strand_id
1 'polypeptide(L)'
;MSKSEIENAVRYKYGEVATNPDGTFNFPVGKAFALKVGYPKEVLDSLPESMYESFTGANNPQPFVNLKESEIVLDLGCGAGLDLYFYAKTVGPKGKVYGVDISEEMLNKAIGNMEKTRTKNVELKCGFSDKIPLDDNSVDIVASNGIYNLSPDKEAVMKEVFRVLKPGGRTVFCEIVLKAPLPDEIRKEMYDWFRCIGGALPEPDFLVLMKKVGFEKIEVISKLRNARTENKLAICANIRAYKY
;
A
#
# COMPACT_ATOMS: atom_id res chain seq x y z
N MET A 1 -9.04 4.97 21.02
CA MET A 1 -9.36 3.79 20.17
C MET A 1 -8.29 2.72 20.40
N SER A 2 -8.70 1.49 20.60
CA SER A 2 -7.78 0.34 20.70
C SER A 2 -7.27 -0.07 19.30
N LYS A 3 -6.19 -0.85 19.27
CA LYS A 3 -5.63 -1.40 18.03
C LYS A 3 -6.70 -2.19 17.24
N SER A 4 -7.41 -3.09 17.92
CA SER A 4 -8.43 -3.94 17.28
C SER A 4 -9.63 -3.15 16.75
N GLU A 5 -10.02 -2.06 17.40
CA GLU A 5 -11.09 -1.17 16.89
C GLU A 5 -10.69 -0.52 15.59
N ILE A 6 -9.45 -0.02 15.48
CA ILE A 6 -8.94 0.62 14.26
C ILE A 6 -8.84 -0.42 13.12
N GLU A 7 -8.24 -1.57 13.37
CA GLU A 7 -8.06 -2.65 12.38
C GLU A 7 -9.41 -3.16 11.84
N ASN A 8 -10.38 -3.40 12.72
CA ASN A 8 -11.71 -3.83 12.31
C ASN A 8 -12.44 -2.75 11.50
N ALA A 9 -12.33 -1.49 11.90
CA ALA A 9 -12.96 -0.39 11.18
C ALA A 9 -12.32 -0.19 9.80
N VAL A 10 -11.00 -0.29 9.68
CA VAL A 10 -10.27 -0.25 8.41
C VAL A 10 -10.72 -1.41 7.52
N ARG A 11 -10.70 -2.66 8.02
CA ARG A 11 -11.16 -3.83 7.26
C ARG A 11 -12.56 -3.65 6.73
N TYR A 12 -13.50 -3.23 7.58
CA TYR A 12 -14.89 -3.00 7.19
C TYR A 12 -15.00 -1.89 6.13
N LYS A 13 -14.32 -0.74 6.33
CA LYS A 13 -14.39 0.40 5.40
C LYS A 13 -13.84 0.04 4.02
N TYR A 14 -12.74 -0.67 3.93
CA TYR A 14 -12.17 -1.09 2.65
C TYR A 14 -12.95 -2.25 2.02
N GLY A 15 -13.60 -3.11 2.80
CA GLY A 15 -14.60 -4.06 2.32
C GLY A 15 -15.81 -3.36 1.68
N GLU A 16 -16.28 -2.26 2.29
CA GLU A 16 -17.32 -1.41 1.71
C GLU A 16 -16.87 -0.79 0.37
N VAL A 17 -15.65 -0.28 0.29
CA VAL A 17 -15.07 0.23 -0.98
C VAL A 17 -15.02 -0.86 -2.05
N ALA A 18 -14.69 -2.09 -1.68
CA ALA A 18 -14.66 -3.21 -2.62
C ALA A 18 -16.05 -3.56 -3.16
N THR A 19 -17.06 -3.59 -2.31
CA THR A 19 -18.43 -4.06 -2.67
C THR A 19 -19.32 -2.96 -3.23
N ASN A 20 -19.04 -1.69 -2.89
CA ASN A 20 -19.80 -0.53 -3.34
C ASN A 20 -18.86 0.64 -3.71
N PRO A 21 -18.06 0.51 -4.79
CA PRO A 21 -17.05 1.52 -5.16
C PRO A 21 -17.65 2.89 -5.51
N ASP A 22 -18.91 2.95 -5.93
CA ASP A 22 -19.64 4.19 -6.21
C ASP A 22 -20.24 4.85 -4.96
N GLY A 23 -19.98 4.28 -3.78
CA GLY A 23 -20.43 4.83 -2.50
C GLY A 23 -19.79 6.19 -2.18
N THR A 24 -20.37 6.87 -1.18
CA THR A 24 -19.81 8.14 -0.70
C THR A 24 -18.74 7.88 0.34
N PHE A 25 -17.49 8.20 0.01
CA PHE A 25 -16.35 8.07 0.90
C PHE A 25 -15.73 9.44 1.21
N ASN A 26 -15.08 9.54 2.37
CA ASN A 26 -14.34 10.75 2.75
C ASN A 26 -12.91 10.82 2.16
N PHE A 27 -12.62 9.95 1.21
CA PHE A 27 -11.39 9.90 0.44
C PHE A 27 -11.70 9.53 -1.02
N PRO A 28 -10.85 9.89 -1.96
CA PRO A 28 -11.10 9.60 -3.36
C PRO A 28 -10.95 8.10 -3.67
N VAL A 29 -11.81 7.59 -4.55
CA VAL A 29 -11.87 6.20 -4.99
C VAL A 29 -11.97 6.15 -6.51
N GLY A 30 -11.45 5.09 -7.13
CA GLY A 30 -11.73 4.69 -8.49
C GLY A 30 -10.85 5.31 -9.55
N LYS A 31 -11.28 5.16 -10.81
CA LYS A 31 -10.51 5.50 -12.01
C LYS A 31 -10.03 6.94 -12.05
N ALA A 32 -10.92 7.89 -11.73
CA ALA A 32 -10.57 9.31 -11.75
C ALA A 32 -9.42 9.62 -10.78
N PHE A 33 -9.38 8.95 -9.63
CA PHE A 33 -8.31 9.10 -8.67
C PHE A 33 -7.03 8.41 -9.14
N ALA A 34 -7.10 7.20 -9.71
CA ALA A 34 -5.94 6.53 -10.30
C ALA A 34 -5.27 7.38 -11.39
N LEU A 35 -6.06 7.99 -12.28
CA LEU A 35 -5.57 8.93 -13.28
C LEU A 35 -4.90 10.16 -12.64
N LYS A 36 -5.54 10.73 -11.62
CA LYS A 36 -5.02 11.91 -10.91
C LYS A 36 -3.66 11.68 -10.27
N VAL A 37 -3.39 10.45 -9.79
CA VAL A 37 -2.10 10.08 -9.19
C VAL A 37 -1.12 9.47 -10.19
N GLY A 38 -1.42 9.50 -11.50
CA GLY A 38 -0.47 9.23 -12.56
C GLY A 38 -0.44 7.80 -13.09
N TYR A 39 -1.49 7.00 -12.88
CA TYR A 39 -1.64 5.76 -13.64
C TYR A 39 -1.98 6.08 -15.11
N PRO A 40 -1.32 5.42 -16.10
CA PRO A 40 -1.54 5.71 -17.51
C PRO A 40 -2.98 5.38 -17.94
N LYS A 41 -3.63 6.34 -18.61
CA LYS A 41 -5.03 6.17 -19.06
C LYS A 41 -5.19 4.98 -19.99
N GLU A 42 -4.29 4.82 -20.95
CA GLU A 42 -4.32 3.76 -21.95
C GLU A 42 -4.25 2.37 -21.31
N VAL A 43 -3.49 2.26 -20.21
CA VAL A 43 -3.38 1.01 -19.48
C VAL A 43 -4.67 0.74 -18.69
N LEU A 44 -5.18 1.73 -17.96
CA LEU A 44 -6.44 1.57 -17.22
C LEU A 44 -7.60 1.22 -18.15
N ASP A 45 -7.67 1.85 -19.34
CA ASP A 45 -8.72 1.56 -20.33
C ASP A 45 -8.65 0.12 -20.90
N SER A 46 -7.49 -0.51 -20.82
CA SER A 46 -7.29 -1.89 -21.26
C SER A 46 -7.57 -2.95 -20.20
N LEU A 47 -7.76 -2.53 -18.94
CA LEU A 47 -7.96 -3.41 -17.79
C LEU A 47 -9.45 -3.54 -17.44
N PRO A 48 -9.85 -4.66 -16.80
CA PRO A 48 -11.19 -4.78 -16.22
C PRO A 48 -11.47 -3.64 -15.23
N GLU A 49 -12.65 -3.05 -15.29
CA GLU A 49 -13.06 -1.97 -14.41
C GLU A 49 -12.92 -2.33 -12.92
N SER A 50 -13.29 -3.58 -12.60
CA SER A 50 -13.17 -4.13 -11.24
C SER A 50 -11.75 -4.04 -10.64
N MET A 51 -10.72 -3.82 -11.45
CA MET A 51 -9.33 -3.69 -11.00
C MET A 51 -9.02 -2.31 -10.43
N TYR A 52 -9.67 -1.27 -10.92
CA TYR A 52 -9.39 0.12 -10.55
C TYR A 52 -10.59 0.87 -9.93
N GLU A 53 -11.82 0.37 -10.06
CA GLU A 53 -13.00 1.05 -9.51
C GLU A 53 -12.94 1.24 -7.98
N SER A 54 -12.23 0.33 -7.28
CA SER A 54 -11.98 0.39 -5.83
C SER A 54 -10.60 0.97 -5.47
N PHE A 55 -9.87 1.55 -6.42
CA PHE A 55 -8.54 2.08 -6.18
C PHE A 55 -8.58 3.30 -5.25
N THR A 56 -7.73 3.28 -4.21
CA THR A 56 -7.64 4.35 -3.21
C THR A 56 -6.26 4.44 -2.56
N GLY A 57 -5.19 4.20 -3.35
CA GLY A 57 -3.80 4.32 -2.91
C GLY A 57 -3.38 5.77 -2.58
N ALA A 58 -2.18 5.96 -2.08
CA ALA A 58 -1.64 7.27 -1.80
C ALA A 58 -1.11 7.96 -3.08
N ASN A 59 -0.54 7.18 -4.00
CA ASN A 59 0.03 7.64 -5.26
C ASN A 59 0.18 6.46 -6.26
N ASN A 60 0.94 6.66 -7.34
CA ASN A 60 1.39 5.59 -8.24
C ASN A 60 2.84 5.19 -7.87
N PRO A 61 3.07 3.99 -7.29
CA PRO A 61 4.41 3.52 -6.94
C PRO A 61 5.22 3.00 -8.12
N GLN A 62 4.57 2.66 -9.24
CA GLN A 62 5.19 1.98 -10.39
C GLN A 62 6.51 2.58 -10.87
N PRO A 63 6.65 3.93 -11.04
CA PRO A 63 7.89 4.51 -11.50
C PRO A 63 9.07 4.36 -10.54
N PHE A 64 8.81 4.03 -9.27
CA PHE A 64 9.81 4.04 -8.20
C PHE A 64 10.22 2.65 -7.73
N VAL A 65 9.39 1.63 -7.97
CA VAL A 65 9.63 0.26 -7.47
C VAL A 65 10.85 -0.38 -8.12
N ASN A 66 11.14 -0.04 -9.38
CA ASN A 66 12.33 -0.51 -10.14
C ASN A 66 12.50 -2.03 -10.06
N LEU A 67 11.44 -2.76 -10.45
CA LEU A 67 11.42 -4.22 -10.48
C LEU A 67 12.33 -4.78 -11.56
N LYS A 68 12.87 -5.97 -11.28
CA LYS A 68 13.64 -6.77 -12.23
C LYS A 68 12.90 -8.05 -12.56
N GLU A 69 13.20 -8.61 -13.73
CA GLU A 69 12.70 -9.94 -14.08
C GLU A 69 13.10 -10.99 -13.01
N SER A 70 12.19 -11.91 -12.76
CA SER A 70 12.35 -13.02 -11.83
C SER A 70 12.41 -12.67 -10.34
N GLU A 71 12.23 -11.40 -9.96
CA GLU A 71 12.11 -11.01 -8.54
C GLU A 71 10.83 -11.57 -7.90
N ILE A 72 10.91 -11.84 -6.61
CA ILE A 72 9.78 -12.21 -5.75
C ILE A 72 9.33 -10.94 -5.04
N VAL A 73 8.09 -10.52 -5.28
CA VAL A 73 7.51 -9.26 -4.79
C VAL A 73 6.41 -9.56 -3.79
N LEU A 74 6.32 -8.77 -2.73
CA LEU A 74 5.13 -8.62 -1.91
C LEU A 74 4.50 -7.26 -2.18
N ASP A 75 3.22 -7.26 -2.57
CA ASP A 75 2.35 -6.07 -2.56
C ASP A 75 1.55 -6.08 -1.25
N LEU A 76 1.92 -5.22 -0.31
CA LEU A 76 1.30 -5.11 1.01
C LEU A 76 0.16 -4.11 0.98
N GLY A 77 -1.06 -4.60 1.19
CA GLY A 77 -2.31 -3.87 0.97
C GLY A 77 -2.68 -3.83 -0.51
N CYS A 78 -2.72 -5.00 -1.15
CA CYS A 78 -2.86 -5.12 -2.59
C CYS A 78 -4.24 -4.71 -3.15
N GLY A 79 -5.25 -4.55 -2.27
CA GLY A 79 -6.59 -4.17 -2.68
C GLY A 79 -7.16 -5.07 -3.78
N ALA A 80 -7.80 -4.47 -4.78
CA ALA A 80 -8.38 -5.17 -5.94
C ALA A 80 -7.33 -5.62 -6.99
N GLY A 81 -6.03 -5.43 -6.73
CA GLY A 81 -4.95 -6.00 -7.54
C GLY A 81 -4.42 -5.13 -8.67
N LEU A 82 -4.65 -3.81 -8.66
CA LEU A 82 -4.14 -2.93 -9.71
C LEU A 82 -2.60 -2.95 -9.76
N ASP A 83 -1.94 -2.73 -8.63
CA ASP A 83 -0.48 -2.76 -8.56
C ASP A 83 0.09 -4.18 -8.74
N LEU A 84 -0.59 -5.21 -8.23
CA LEU A 84 -0.25 -6.62 -8.47
C LEU A 84 -0.09 -6.95 -9.96
N TYR A 85 -1.03 -6.48 -10.78
CA TYR A 85 -0.99 -6.70 -12.23
C TYR A 85 0.29 -6.15 -12.84
N PHE A 86 0.63 -4.90 -12.52
CA PHE A 86 1.86 -4.28 -13.03
C PHE A 86 3.11 -5.03 -12.56
N TYR A 87 3.17 -5.37 -11.27
CA TYR A 87 4.31 -6.11 -10.71
C TYR A 87 4.46 -7.47 -11.39
N ALA A 88 3.37 -8.23 -11.52
CA ALA A 88 3.37 -9.54 -12.15
C ALA A 88 3.83 -9.50 -13.62
N LYS A 89 3.42 -8.48 -14.35
CA LYS A 89 3.88 -8.25 -15.74
C LYS A 89 5.37 -7.93 -15.80
N THR A 90 5.86 -7.09 -14.88
CA THR A 90 7.26 -6.64 -14.89
C THR A 90 8.22 -7.76 -14.48
N VAL A 91 7.90 -8.55 -13.43
CA VAL A 91 8.78 -9.65 -13.01
C VAL A 91 8.72 -10.86 -13.94
N GLY A 92 7.69 -10.94 -14.78
CA GLY A 92 7.53 -11.98 -15.79
C GLY A 92 7.23 -13.36 -15.21
N PRO A 93 7.17 -14.41 -16.06
CA PRO A 93 6.70 -15.75 -15.66
C PRO A 93 7.62 -16.51 -14.71
N LYS A 94 8.87 -16.09 -14.57
CA LYS A 94 9.84 -16.67 -13.62
C LYS A 94 9.82 -15.96 -12.26
N GLY A 95 9.27 -14.76 -12.20
CA GLY A 95 9.05 -14.02 -10.96
C GLY A 95 7.75 -14.42 -10.29
N LYS A 96 7.57 -13.99 -9.06
CA LYS A 96 6.34 -14.25 -8.28
C LYS A 96 5.90 -12.99 -7.55
N VAL A 97 4.60 -12.77 -7.47
CA VAL A 97 4.01 -11.67 -6.70
C VAL A 97 3.08 -12.23 -5.65
N TYR A 98 3.34 -11.90 -4.41
CA TYR A 98 2.40 -12.11 -3.30
C TYR A 98 1.57 -10.83 -3.11
N GLY A 99 0.26 -10.99 -2.97
CA GLY A 99 -0.62 -9.91 -2.54
C GLY A 99 -1.17 -10.21 -1.15
N VAL A 100 -1.03 -9.28 -0.23
CA VAL A 100 -1.60 -9.38 1.11
C VAL A 100 -2.57 -8.22 1.34
N ASP A 101 -3.79 -8.53 1.77
CA ASP A 101 -4.77 -7.53 2.19
C ASP A 101 -5.57 -8.04 3.39
N ILE A 102 -6.07 -7.12 4.21
CA ILE A 102 -6.89 -7.43 5.39
C ILE A 102 -8.36 -7.69 5.00
N SER A 103 -8.83 -7.15 3.87
CA SER A 103 -10.21 -7.28 3.38
C SER A 103 -10.34 -8.49 2.45
N GLU A 104 -11.18 -9.44 2.85
CA GLU A 104 -11.54 -10.59 2.01
C GLU A 104 -12.28 -10.15 0.73
N GLU A 105 -13.09 -9.10 0.81
CA GLU A 105 -13.81 -8.54 -0.33
C GLU A 105 -12.85 -7.98 -1.39
N MET A 106 -11.79 -7.27 -0.95
CA MET A 106 -10.72 -6.81 -1.84
C MET A 106 -9.99 -7.98 -2.48
N LEU A 107 -9.63 -9.01 -1.70
CA LEU A 107 -8.93 -10.19 -2.21
C LEU A 107 -9.78 -10.99 -3.20
N ASN A 108 -11.07 -11.17 -2.93
CA ASN A 108 -11.99 -11.83 -3.87
C ASN A 108 -12.05 -11.09 -5.21
N LYS A 109 -12.06 -9.76 -5.16
CA LYS A 109 -11.99 -8.92 -6.35
C LYS A 109 -10.65 -9.07 -7.08
N ALA A 110 -9.54 -9.09 -6.35
CA ALA A 110 -8.20 -9.31 -6.89
C ALA A 110 -8.08 -10.69 -7.58
N ILE A 111 -8.60 -11.76 -6.97
CA ILE A 111 -8.64 -13.12 -7.57
C ILE A 111 -9.32 -13.06 -8.93
N GLY A 112 -10.55 -12.54 -8.99
CA GLY A 112 -11.30 -12.44 -10.24
C GLY A 112 -10.59 -11.57 -11.29
N ASN A 113 -9.86 -10.53 -10.86
CA ASN A 113 -9.09 -9.67 -11.76
C ASN A 113 -7.85 -10.37 -12.33
N MET A 114 -7.15 -11.16 -11.51
CA MET A 114 -6.00 -11.95 -11.99
C MET A 114 -6.45 -13.03 -12.98
N GLU A 115 -7.62 -13.64 -12.77
CA GLU A 115 -8.22 -14.59 -13.71
C GLU A 115 -8.58 -13.91 -15.06
N LYS A 116 -9.31 -12.78 -15.00
CA LYS A 116 -9.70 -12.02 -16.21
C LYS A 116 -8.49 -11.59 -17.04
N THR A 117 -7.40 -11.21 -16.39
CA THR A 117 -6.15 -10.77 -17.06
C THR A 117 -5.19 -11.92 -17.37
N ARG A 118 -5.55 -13.15 -17.01
CA ARG A 118 -4.71 -14.36 -17.16
C ARG A 118 -3.33 -14.20 -16.50
N THR A 119 -3.27 -13.51 -15.37
CA THR A 119 -2.05 -13.28 -14.59
C THR A 119 -1.86 -14.47 -13.65
N LYS A 120 -0.85 -15.32 -13.92
CA LYS A 120 -0.70 -16.64 -13.26
C LYS A 120 0.38 -16.68 -12.16
N ASN A 121 1.27 -15.71 -12.12
CA ASN A 121 2.39 -15.63 -11.19
C ASN A 121 2.08 -14.82 -9.92
N VAL A 122 0.80 -14.78 -9.52
CA VAL A 122 0.29 -14.09 -8.34
C VAL A 122 -0.27 -15.10 -7.34
N GLU A 123 0.02 -14.90 -6.05
CA GLU A 123 -0.58 -15.62 -4.93
C GLU A 123 -1.13 -14.62 -3.93
N LEU A 124 -2.40 -14.79 -3.54
CA LEU A 124 -3.12 -13.87 -2.66
C LEU A 124 -3.33 -14.49 -1.28
N LYS A 125 -3.13 -13.70 -0.23
CA LYS A 125 -3.29 -14.13 1.17
C LYS A 125 -4.04 -13.07 1.97
N CYS A 126 -5.03 -13.49 2.76
CA CYS A 126 -5.63 -12.62 3.77
C CYS A 126 -4.68 -12.51 4.97
N GLY A 127 -4.43 -11.27 5.42
CA GLY A 127 -3.52 -11.04 6.54
C GLY A 127 -3.40 -9.58 6.95
N PHE A 128 -2.94 -9.39 8.17
CA PHE A 128 -2.62 -8.06 8.71
C PHE A 128 -1.22 -7.63 8.28
N SER A 129 -1.03 -6.32 8.11
CA SER A 129 0.28 -5.77 7.74
C SER A 129 1.35 -5.93 8.83
N ASP A 130 0.94 -6.05 10.08
CA ASP A 130 1.81 -6.29 11.24
C ASP A 130 1.93 -7.79 11.62
N LYS A 131 1.37 -8.67 10.78
CA LYS A 131 1.51 -10.13 10.86
C LYS A 131 1.41 -10.72 9.45
N ILE A 132 2.42 -10.48 8.63
CA ILE A 132 2.45 -10.87 7.22
C ILE A 132 2.54 -12.41 7.11
N PRO A 133 1.59 -13.06 6.37
CA PRO A 133 1.53 -14.53 6.27
C PRO A 133 2.54 -15.09 5.26
N LEU A 134 3.79 -14.67 5.38
CA LEU A 134 4.94 -15.13 4.59
C LEU A 134 6.10 -15.48 5.51
N ASP A 135 6.98 -16.38 5.06
CA ASP A 135 8.17 -16.79 5.78
C ASP A 135 9.22 -15.67 5.85
N ASP A 136 10.13 -15.80 6.80
CA ASP A 136 11.29 -14.91 6.91
C ASP A 136 12.15 -14.98 5.64
N ASN A 137 12.71 -13.86 5.23
CA ASN A 137 13.64 -13.80 4.09
C ASN A 137 13.09 -14.44 2.80
N SER A 138 11.80 -14.26 2.52
CA SER A 138 11.10 -14.92 1.41
C SER A 138 10.95 -14.06 0.15
N VAL A 139 11.04 -12.73 0.27
CA VAL A 139 10.81 -11.81 -0.85
C VAL A 139 12.01 -10.90 -1.12
N ASP A 140 12.20 -10.53 -2.38
CA ASP A 140 13.26 -9.62 -2.81
C ASP A 140 12.86 -8.16 -2.61
N ILE A 141 11.55 -7.89 -2.70
CA ILE A 141 11.00 -6.55 -2.54
C ILE A 141 9.63 -6.59 -1.85
N VAL A 142 9.40 -5.60 -0.98
CA VAL A 142 8.06 -5.26 -0.48
C VAL A 142 7.67 -3.91 -1.04
N ALA A 143 6.58 -3.87 -1.81
CA ALA A 143 5.96 -2.66 -2.29
C ALA A 143 4.66 -2.40 -1.52
N SER A 144 4.29 -1.14 -1.33
CA SER A 144 2.97 -0.79 -0.79
C SER A 144 2.53 0.63 -1.19
N ASN A 145 1.23 0.88 -1.07
CA ASN A 145 0.60 2.11 -1.51
C ASN A 145 -0.42 2.63 -0.50
N GLY A 146 0.07 3.33 0.55
CA GLY A 146 -0.79 3.95 1.56
C GLY A 146 -1.25 3.00 2.67
N ILE A 147 -0.39 2.12 3.17
CA ILE A 147 -0.76 1.08 4.15
C ILE A 147 -0.28 1.38 5.57
N TYR A 148 0.93 1.92 5.72
CA TYR A 148 1.51 2.11 7.06
C TYR A 148 0.63 2.98 7.96
N ASN A 149 -0.03 3.99 7.42
CA ASN A 149 -0.88 4.89 8.20
C ASN A 149 -2.22 4.29 8.61
N LEU A 150 -2.62 3.18 8.02
CA LEU A 150 -3.83 2.45 8.40
C LEU A 150 -3.59 1.53 9.61
N SER A 151 -2.32 1.21 9.91
CA SER A 151 -1.96 0.46 11.10
C SER A 151 -1.70 1.39 12.30
N PRO A 152 -2.26 1.08 13.48
CA PRO A 152 -1.93 1.80 14.71
C PRO A 152 -0.52 1.48 15.24
N ASP A 153 0.05 0.34 14.85
CA ASP A 153 1.40 -0.10 15.23
C ASP A 153 2.34 -0.16 14.01
N LYS A 154 2.82 1.00 13.59
CA LYS A 154 3.74 1.11 12.45
C LYS A 154 5.08 0.41 12.66
N GLU A 155 5.55 0.36 13.91
CA GLU A 155 6.80 -0.34 14.22
C GLU A 155 6.64 -1.85 13.97
N ALA A 156 5.52 -2.44 14.36
CA ALA A 156 5.23 -3.84 14.08
C ALA A 156 5.13 -4.10 12.56
N VAL A 157 4.45 -3.23 11.80
CA VAL A 157 4.39 -3.34 10.34
C VAL A 157 5.79 -3.28 9.73
N MET A 158 6.61 -2.33 10.13
CA MET A 158 7.97 -2.18 9.61
C MET A 158 8.85 -3.38 9.97
N LYS A 159 8.69 -3.96 11.16
CA LYS A 159 9.40 -5.20 11.58
C LYS A 159 8.99 -6.38 10.71
N GLU A 160 7.71 -6.53 10.39
CA GLU A 160 7.23 -7.61 9.52
C GLU A 160 7.74 -7.44 8.07
N VAL A 161 7.71 -6.21 7.54
CA VAL A 161 8.31 -5.90 6.24
C VAL A 161 9.81 -6.25 6.23
N PHE A 162 10.53 -5.88 7.29
CA PHE A 162 11.94 -6.21 7.43
C PHE A 162 12.17 -7.73 7.55
N ARG A 163 11.32 -8.44 8.30
CA ARG A 163 11.39 -9.88 8.50
C ARG A 163 11.28 -10.65 7.18
N VAL A 164 10.26 -10.34 6.38
CA VAL A 164 9.99 -11.07 5.13
C VAL A 164 10.97 -10.74 4.01
N LEU A 165 11.61 -9.58 4.04
CA LEU A 165 12.66 -9.23 3.09
C LEU A 165 13.90 -10.13 3.24
N LYS A 166 14.42 -10.60 2.12
CA LYS A 166 15.74 -11.25 2.06
C LYS A 166 16.85 -10.27 2.43
N PRO A 167 18.02 -10.74 2.93
CA PRO A 167 19.23 -9.92 2.96
C PRO A 167 19.53 -9.36 1.55
N GLY A 168 19.80 -8.07 1.44
CA GLY A 168 19.96 -7.37 0.16
C GLY A 168 18.64 -6.92 -0.49
N GLY A 169 17.50 -7.33 0.07
CA GLY A 169 16.17 -6.92 -0.39
C GLY A 169 15.84 -5.46 -0.05
N ARG A 170 14.78 -4.96 -0.67
CA ARG A 170 14.35 -3.55 -0.50
C ARG A 170 12.85 -3.41 -0.26
N THR A 171 12.47 -2.37 0.43
CA THR A 171 11.08 -1.88 0.44
C THR A 171 10.98 -0.59 -0.36
N VAL A 172 9.90 -0.45 -1.15
CA VAL A 172 9.56 0.80 -1.86
C VAL A 172 8.06 1.04 -1.69
N PHE A 173 7.71 2.20 -1.20
CA PHE A 173 6.31 2.50 -0.94
C PHE A 173 5.97 3.98 -1.11
N CYS A 174 4.69 4.23 -1.41
CA CYS A 174 4.09 5.56 -1.37
C CYS A 174 3.31 5.71 -0.08
N GLU A 175 3.60 6.75 0.71
CA GLU A 175 2.90 6.97 1.98
C GLU A 175 2.64 8.47 2.22
N ILE A 176 1.58 8.75 2.95
CA ILE A 176 1.32 10.11 3.45
C ILE A 176 2.18 10.33 4.70
N VAL A 177 3.02 11.34 4.64
CA VAL A 177 3.81 11.82 5.79
C VAL A 177 3.46 13.28 6.07
N LEU A 178 3.79 13.76 7.27
CA LEU A 178 3.44 15.09 7.71
C LEU A 178 4.66 16.00 7.73
N LYS A 179 4.43 17.28 7.45
CA LYS A 179 5.42 18.36 7.60
C LYS A 179 5.62 18.75 9.08
N ALA A 180 4.58 18.54 9.88
CA ALA A 180 4.56 18.80 11.32
C ALA A 180 3.50 17.91 11.98
N PRO A 181 3.57 17.68 13.31
CA PRO A 181 2.55 16.90 14.03
C PRO A 181 1.14 17.46 13.82
N LEU A 182 0.16 16.56 13.72
CA LEU A 182 -1.25 16.94 13.69
C LEU A 182 -1.77 17.19 15.11
N PRO A 183 -2.80 18.05 15.25
CA PRO A 183 -3.57 18.17 16.48
C PRO A 183 -4.13 16.81 16.93
N ASP A 184 -4.20 16.60 18.25
CA ASP A 184 -4.67 15.33 18.82
C ASP A 184 -6.13 15.00 18.45
N GLU A 185 -6.93 16.02 18.21
CA GLU A 185 -8.35 15.88 17.80
C GLU A 185 -8.46 15.10 16.50
N ILE A 186 -7.61 15.41 15.50
CA ILE A 186 -7.58 14.70 14.21
C ILE A 186 -7.16 13.24 14.38
N ARG A 187 -6.19 12.98 15.25
CA ARG A 187 -5.68 11.62 15.49
C ARG A 187 -6.68 10.71 16.20
N LYS A 188 -7.63 11.28 16.91
CA LYS A 188 -8.66 10.55 17.67
C LYS A 188 -9.87 10.18 16.84
N GLU A 189 -10.05 10.79 15.66
CA GLU A 189 -11.20 10.56 14.81
C GLU A 189 -10.98 9.37 13.87
N MET A 190 -11.83 8.34 13.94
CA MET A 190 -11.78 7.18 13.05
C MET A 190 -11.90 7.60 11.58
N TYR A 191 -12.65 8.64 11.29
CA TYR A 191 -12.84 9.21 9.98
C TYR A 191 -11.51 9.66 9.32
N ASP A 192 -10.56 10.14 10.12
CA ASP A 192 -9.23 10.56 9.66
C ASP A 192 -8.27 9.37 9.45
N TRP A 193 -8.51 8.24 10.11
CA TRP A 193 -7.78 7.00 9.85
C TRP A 193 -8.06 6.49 8.44
N PHE A 194 -9.29 6.48 8.00
CA PHE A 194 -9.65 6.01 6.66
C PHE A 194 -8.99 6.84 5.54
N ARG A 195 -8.65 8.10 5.81
CA ARG A 195 -7.94 8.98 4.88
C ARG A 195 -6.41 8.87 4.96
N CYS A 196 -5.88 7.92 5.73
CA CYS A 196 -4.44 7.78 6.00
C CYS A 196 -3.83 9.00 6.71
N ILE A 197 -4.63 9.82 7.41
CA ILE A 197 -4.15 11.00 8.15
C ILE A 197 -4.06 10.71 9.64
N GLY A 198 -5.06 10.06 10.25
CA GLY A 198 -5.09 9.82 11.69
C GLY A 198 -3.87 9.09 12.22
N GLY A 199 -3.34 8.17 11.44
CA GLY A 199 -2.11 7.46 11.75
C GLY A 199 -0.82 8.08 11.20
N ALA A 200 -0.87 9.16 10.42
CA ALA A 200 0.32 9.72 9.78
C ALA A 200 1.33 10.30 10.81
N LEU A 201 2.60 10.14 10.50
CA LEU A 201 3.71 10.67 11.30
C LEU A 201 4.41 11.82 10.56
N PRO A 202 5.03 12.75 11.28
CA PRO A 202 6.03 13.62 10.70
C PRO A 202 7.10 12.81 9.96
N GLU A 203 7.50 13.31 8.78
CA GLU A 203 8.48 12.59 7.93
C GLU A 203 9.75 12.20 8.71
N PRO A 204 10.39 13.09 9.49
CA PRO A 204 11.58 12.70 10.24
C PRO A 204 11.33 11.55 11.22
N ASP A 205 10.19 11.55 11.91
CA ASP A 205 9.84 10.50 12.88
C ASP A 205 9.61 9.16 12.19
N PHE A 206 8.99 9.19 10.99
CA PHE A 206 8.80 8.01 10.17
C PHE A 206 10.14 7.39 9.73
N LEU A 207 11.08 8.22 9.27
CA LEU A 207 12.42 7.76 8.87
C LEU A 207 13.27 7.25 10.05
N VAL A 208 13.15 7.89 11.21
CA VAL A 208 13.78 7.42 12.46
C VAL A 208 13.26 6.04 12.85
N LEU A 209 11.94 5.81 12.71
CA LEU A 209 11.34 4.52 13.00
C LEU A 209 11.86 3.42 12.06
N MET A 210 11.97 3.71 10.76
CA MET A 210 12.57 2.77 9.79
C MET A 210 14.00 2.40 10.17
N LYS A 211 14.81 3.41 10.53
CA LYS A 211 16.20 3.18 10.97
C LYS A 211 16.28 2.34 12.25
N LYS A 212 15.38 2.58 13.21
CA LYS A 212 15.28 1.82 14.47
C LYS A 212 15.01 0.32 14.19
N VAL A 213 14.19 0.00 13.19
CA VAL A 213 13.88 -1.38 12.80
C VAL A 213 15.06 -2.09 12.14
N GLY A 214 16.01 -1.34 11.57
CA GLY A 214 17.22 -1.89 10.94
C GLY A 214 17.34 -1.61 9.45
N PHE A 215 16.42 -0.83 8.87
CA PHE A 215 16.55 -0.42 7.47
C PHE A 215 17.75 0.52 7.28
N GLU A 216 18.45 0.31 6.17
CA GLU A 216 19.59 1.11 5.76
C GLU A 216 19.33 1.82 4.43
N LYS A 217 20.19 2.78 4.06
CA LYS A 217 20.07 3.57 2.81
C LYS A 217 18.64 4.06 2.57
N ILE A 218 18.04 4.62 3.62
CA ILE A 218 16.68 5.16 3.56
C ILE A 218 16.69 6.41 2.71
N GLU A 219 15.94 6.41 1.61
CA GLU A 219 15.88 7.48 0.62
C GLU A 219 14.44 7.94 0.43
N VAL A 220 14.19 9.23 0.56
CA VAL A 220 12.95 9.85 0.10
C VAL A 220 13.15 10.24 -1.37
N ILE A 221 12.66 9.36 -2.27
CA ILE A 221 12.88 9.48 -3.72
C ILE A 221 12.17 10.71 -4.27
N SER A 222 10.95 10.96 -3.80
CA SER A 222 10.16 12.12 -4.21
C SER A 222 9.15 12.52 -3.16
N LYS A 223 8.76 13.80 -3.20
CA LYS A 223 7.67 14.37 -2.39
C LYS A 223 6.67 15.02 -3.34
N LEU A 224 5.44 14.59 -3.24
CA LEU A 224 4.37 15.06 -4.11
C LEU A 224 3.26 15.69 -3.27
N ARG A 225 2.45 16.52 -3.91
CA ARG A 225 1.23 17.02 -3.29
C ARG A 225 0.33 15.83 -2.94
N ASN A 226 -0.10 15.76 -1.69
CA ASN A 226 -1.08 14.80 -1.29
C ASN A 226 -2.39 15.02 -2.05
N ALA A 227 -2.85 14.00 -2.77
CA ALA A 227 -4.08 14.04 -3.57
C ALA A 227 -5.29 13.43 -2.85
N ARG A 228 -5.06 12.76 -1.71
CA ARG A 228 -6.06 11.99 -0.96
C ARG A 228 -6.82 12.83 0.08
N THR A 229 -6.23 13.93 0.54
CA THR A 229 -6.80 14.80 1.56
C THR A 229 -6.39 16.23 1.32
N GLU A 230 -7.22 17.19 1.76
CA GLU A 230 -6.94 18.63 1.65
C GLU A 230 -6.06 19.17 2.78
N ASN A 231 -5.62 18.32 3.71
CA ASN A 231 -4.77 18.76 4.82
C ASN A 231 -3.42 19.27 4.31
N LYS A 232 -3.12 20.54 4.59
CA LYS A 232 -1.91 21.24 4.09
C LYS A 232 -0.61 20.73 4.71
N LEU A 233 -0.68 20.03 5.84
CA LEU A 233 0.48 19.41 6.48
C LEU A 233 0.82 18.05 5.85
N ALA A 234 -0.13 17.40 5.17
CA ALA A 234 0.07 16.10 4.57
C ALA A 234 0.71 16.22 3.19
N ILE A 235 1.77 15.45 2.97
CA ILE A 235 2.43 15.26 1.67
C ILE A 235 2.49 13.76 1.36
N CYS A 236 2.56 13.40 0.09
CA CYS A 236 2.83 12.03 -0.31
C CYS A 236 4.33 11.87 -0.55
N ALA A 237 4.98 10.92 0.12
CA ALA A 237 6.38 10.59 -0.05
C ALA A 237 6.54 9.20 -0.67
N ASN A 238 7.43 9.09 -1.66
CA ASN A 238 7.91 7.83 -2.18
C ASN A 238 9.23 7.52 -1.48
N ILE A 239 9.27 6.40 -0.75
CA ILE A 239 10.39 6.04 0.11
C ILE A 239 10.93 4.68 -0.31
N ARG A 240 12.27 4.57 -0.34
CA ARG A 240 13.00 3.32 -0.54
C ARG A 240 13.94 3.08 0.63
N ALA A 241 14.07 1.82 1.04
CA ALA A 241 15.05 1.41 2.04
C ALA A 241 15.46 -0.05 1.81
N TYR A 242 16.59 -0.45 2.40
CA TYR A 242 17.20 -1.76 2.18
C TYR A 242 17.38 -2.51 3.50
N LYS A 243 17.33 -3.85 3.41
CA LYS A 243 17.77 -4.79 4.44
C LYS A 243 19.14 -5.34 4.04
N TYR A 244 20.15 -5.17 4.89
CA TYR A 244 21.50 -5.74 4.73
C TYR A 244 21.78 -6.82 5.77
#